data_92f6bab0c6e23225e7c69335fc15e818
#
_entry.id   92f6bab0c6e23225e7c69335fc15e818
#
_cell.length_a   1.000
_cell.length_b   1.000
_cell.length_c   1.000
_cell.angle_alpha   90.00
_cell.angle_beta   90.00
_cell.angle_gamma   90.00
#
_symmetry.space_group_name_H-M   'P 1'
#
loop_
_entity.id
_entity.type
_entity.pdbx_description
1 polymer ?
#
loop_
_entity_poly.entity_id
_entity_poly.type
_entity_poly.pdbx_seq_one_letter_code
_entity_poly.pdbx_strand_id
1 'polypeptide(L)'
;MIKTVLLGLLIPFIGTSAGAACVFFLKKDLKEGVTRALTGFAAGVMVAASIWSLIVPAIEQCADKERWAFLPAFIGFWAGILFLLLLDHVIPHLHVYINQTEGPKSKLTRTAMLVLAVTLHNIPEGMAVGVVYAGLMNGSANITAGAALALALGIAIQNFPEGAIISMPLYSEGKSKPKSFVLGVLSGAVEPVAGGLTVLIAGLVVPAMPYFLSFAAGTMLYVVVEELIPEMSQGKHSNIGVISFAAGFSIMMAMDVALG
;
A
#
# COMPACT_ATOMS: atom_id res chain seq x y z
N MET A 1 9.49 -13.79 18.82
CA MET A 1 8.34 -12.93 18.53
C MET A 1 8.77 -11.52 18.11
N ILE A 2 9.42 -10.68 18.96
CA ILE A 2 9.80 -9.30 18.62
C ILE A 2 10.63 -9.21 17.32
N LYS A 3 11.64 -10.07 17.13
CA LYS A 3 12.44 -10.10 15.89
C LYS A 3 11.57 -10.37 14.65
N THR A 4 10.59 -11.26 14.74
CA THR A 4 9.67 -11.58 13.65
C THR A 4 8.83 -10.37 13.28
N VAL A 5 8.32 -9.65 14.28
CA VAL A 5 7.55 -8.42 14.07
C VAL A 5 8.41 -7.34 13.41
N LEU A 6 9.58 -7.06 13.94
CA LEU A 6 10.50 -6.06 13.37
C LEU A 6 10.86 -6.37 11.92
N LEU A 7 11.17 -7.63 11.61
CA LEU A 7 11.44 -8.06 10.24
C LEU A 7 10.20 -7.88 9.36
N GLY A 8 9.02 -8.28 9.84
CA GLY A 8 7.77 -8.13 9.10
C GLY A 8 7.45 -6.67 8.76
N LEU A 9 7.64 -5.76 9.71
CA LEU A 9 7.45 -4.33 9.50
C LEU A 9 8.46 -3.70 8.52
N LEU A 10 9.63 -4.31 8.35
CA LEU A 10 10.65 -3.81 7.42
C LEU A 10 10.48 -4.36 6.00
N ILE A 11 9.78 -5.46 5.81
CA ILE A 11 9.60 -6.10 4.49
C ILE A 11 8.99 -5.15 3.46
N PRO A 12 7.87 -4.43 3.71
CA PRO A 12 7.31 -3.45 2.79
C PRO A 12 8.33 -2.37 2.40
N PHE A 13 8.97 -1.75 3.37
CA PHE A 13 9.99 -0.73 3.18
C PHE A 13 11.17 -1.20 2.31
N ILE A 14 11.57 -2.48 2.43
CA ILE A 14 12.58 -3.07 1.54
C ILE A 14 12.07 -3.09 0.10
N GLY A 15 10.78 -3.38 -0.12
CA GLY A 15 10.13 -3.34 -1.43
C GLY A 15 10.25 -1.97 -2.08
N THR A 16 9.79 -0.92 -1.38
CA THR A 16 9.89 0.49 -1.82
C THR A 16 11.34 0.88 -2.10
N SER A 17 12.26 0.51 -1.20
CA SER A 17 13.69 0.82 -1.35
C SER A 17 14.32 0.13 -2.55
N ALA A 18 13.98 -1.13 -2.80
CA ALA A 18 14.44 -1.90 -3.96
C ALA A 18 13.91 -1.30 -5.26
N GLY A 19 12.64 -0.88 -5.29
CA GLY A 19 12.06 -0.15 -6.41
C GLY A 19 12.77 1.18 -6.67
N ALA A 20 12.99 1.97 -5.63
CA ALA A 20 13.73 3.23 -5.74
C ALA A 20 15.16 3.04 -6.28
N ALA A 21 15.80 1.89 -6.01
CA ALA A 21 17.13 1.57 -6.49
C ALA A 21 17.18 1.34 -8.02
N CYS A 22 16.05 1.16 -8.71
CA CYS A 22 16.00 1.06 -10.16
C CYS A 22 16.66 2.26 -10.87
N VAL A 23 16.67 3.44 -10.23
CA VAL A 23 17.32 4.65 -10.77
C VAL A 23 18.82 4.48 -11.02
N PHE A 24 19.50 3.58 -10.33
CA PHE A 24 20.93 3.32 -10.57
C PHE A 24 21.19 2.52 -11.84
N PHE A 25 20.28 1.65 -12.21
CA PHE A 25 20.40 0.72 -13.32
C PHE A 25 19.77 1.23 -14.61
N LEU A 26 18.71 2.00 -14.52
CA LEU A 26 18.01 2.56 -15.67
C LEU A 26 18.61 3.91 -16.06
N LYS A 27 18.62 4.19 -17.37
CA LYS A 27 19.22 5.42 -17.94
C LYS A 27 18.19 6.46 -18.38
N LYS A 28 16.93 6.10 -18.47
CA LYS A 28 15.82 6.93 -18.98
C LYS A 28 14.55 6.63 -18.18
N ASP A 29 13.54 7.43 -18.40
CA ASP A 29 12.19 7.18 -17.91
C ASP A 29 11.71 5.77 -18.26
N LEU A 30 10.84 5.24 -17.42
CA LEU A 30 10.13 4.01 -17.71
C LEU A 30 9.28 4.22 -18.98
N LYS A 31 9.32 3.24 -19.88
CA LYS A 31 8.42 3.27 -21.03
C LYS A 31 6.97 3.16 -20.54
N GLU A 32 6.07 3.87 -21.20
CA GLU A 32 4.63 3.89 -20.85
C GLU A 32 4.04 2.48 -20.63
N GLY A 33 4.37 1.50 -21.49
CA GLY A 33 3.91 0.11 -21.32
C GLY A 33 4.47 -0.57 -20.07
N VAL A 34 5.70 -0.24 -19.65
CA VAL A 34 6.31 -0.77 -18.42
C VAL A 34 5.62 -0.16 -17.19
N THR A 35 5.40 1.14 -17.21
CA THR A 35 4.68 1.83 -16.13
C THR A 35 3.28 1.23 -15.95
N ARG A 36 2.51 1.09 -17.03
CA ARG A 36 1.17 0.47 -16.99
C ARG A 36 1.21 -0.97 -16.46
N ALA A 37 2.24 -1.74 -16.84
CA ALA A 37 2.39 -3.11 -16.35
C ALA A 37 2.68 -3.13 -14.84
N LEU A 38 3.58 -2.27 -14.37
CA LEU A 38 3.94 -2.17 -12.96
C LEU A 38 2.77 -1.69 -12.13
N THR A 39 2.09 -0.62 -12.57
CA THR A 39 0.92 -0.06 -11.86
C THR A 39 -0.26 -1.05 -11.84
N GLY A 40 -0.55 -1.70 -12.98
CA GLY A 40 -1.59 -2.73 -13.03
C GLY A 40 -1.27 -3.91 -12.12
N PHE A 41 -0.02 -4.37 -12.10
CA PHE A 41 0.41 -5.44 -11.22
C PHE A 41 0.26 -5.08 -9.75
N ALA A 42 0.73 -3.89 -9.34
CA ALA A 42 0.57 -3.38 -7.98
C ALA A 42 -0.91 -3.30 -7.58
N ALA A 43 -1.77 -2.72 -8.43
CA ALA A 43 -3.21 -2.64 -8.21
C ALA A 43 -3.84 -4.03 -7.98
N GLY A 44 -3.45 -5.02 -8.77
CA GLY A 44 -3.91 -6.40 -8.61
C GLY A 44 -3.52 -7.01 -7.28
N VAL A 45 -2.26 -6.84 -6.86
CA VAL A 45 -1.77 -7.30 -5.55
C VAL A 45 -2.54 -6.61 -4.43
N MET A 46 -2.72 -5.27 -4.49
CA MET A 46 -3.44 -4.50 -3.47
C MET A 46 -4.89 -4.95 -3.32
N VAL A 47 -5.61 -5.19 -4.43
CA VAL A 47 -7.00 -5.67 -4.38
C VAL A 47 -7.08 -7.05 -3.73
N ALA A 48 -6.20 -7.97 -4.10
CA ALA A 48 -6.17 -9.31 -3.52
C ALA A 48 -5.85 -9.27 -2.03
N ALA A 49 -4.82 -8.52 -1.62
CA ALA A 49 -4.45 -8.34 -0.21
C ALA A 49 -5.61 -7.72 0.60
N SER A 50 -6.27 -6.70 0.06
CA SER A 50 -7.43 -6.07 0.72
C SER A 50 -8.56 -7.06 0.99
N ILE A 51 -8.79 -8.01 0.10
CA ILE A 51 -9.85 -9.00 0.24
C ILE A 51 -9.41 -10.11 1.20
N TRP A 52 -8.35 -10.87 0.85
CA TRP A 52 -7.99 -12.10 1.56
C TRP A 52 -7.25 -11.85 2.87
N SER A 53 -6.31 -10.90 2.90
CA SER A 53 -5.53 -10.65 4.12
C SER A 53 -6.21 -9.70 5.10
N LEU A 54 -7.21 -8.90 4.68
CA LEU A 54 -7.80 -7.86 5.53
C LEU A 54 -9.32 -8.01 5.71
N ILE A 55 -10.14 -7.99 4.64
CA ILE A 55 -11.61 -8.00 4.76
C ILE A 55 -12.11 -9.37 5.23
N VAL A 56 -11.63 -10.45 4.62
CA VAL A 56 -12.09 -11.81 5.01
C VAL A 56 -11.76 -12.09 6.46
N PRO A 57 -10.52 -11.92 6.96
CA PRO A 57 -10.21 -12.09 8.38
C PRO A 57 -10.99 -11.17 9.32
N ALA A 58 -11.30 -9.93 8.88
CA ALA A 58 -12.12 -9.02 9.66
C ALA A 58 -13.55 -9.55 9.87
N ILE A 59 -14.16 -10.14 8.84
CA ILE A 59 -15.49 -10.75 8.90
C ILE A 59 -15.45 -12.04 9.73
N GLU A 60 -14.45 -12.89 9.53
CA GLU A 60 -14.30 -14.16 10.24
C GLU A 60 -14.13 -13.97 11.76
N GLN A 61 -13.42 -12.92 12.18
CA GLN A 61 -13.31 -12.55 13.59
C GLN A 61 -14.63 -12.14 14.24
N CYS A 62 -15.67 -11.88 13.46
CA CYS A 62 -16.99 -11.51 13.91
C CYS A 62 -18.05 -12.59 13.62
N ALA A 63 -17.65 -13.82 13.36
CA ALA A 63 -18.55 -14.93 13.00
C ALA A 63 -19.61 -15.21 14.09
N ASP A 64 -19.32 -14.91 15.35
CA ASP A 64 -20.26 -14.97 16.48
C ASP A 64 -21.48 -14.06 16.30
N LYS A 65 -21.39 -13.02 15.49
CA LYS A 65 -22.46 -12.08 15.17
C LYS A 65 -23.40 -12.56 14.04
N GLU A 66 -23.20 -13.77 13.55
CA GLU A 66 -24.01 -14.41 12.49
C GLU A 66 -24.22 -13.48 11.29
N ARG A 67 -25.48 -13.14 10.95
CA ARG A 67 -25.83 -12.26 9.84
C ARG A 67 -25.26 -10.83 9.93
N TRP A 68 -24.81 -10.40 11.10
CA TRP A 68 -24.21 -9.08 11.33
C TRP A 68 -22.68 -9.09 11.34
N ALA A 69 -22.04 -10.21 11.05
CA ALA A 69 -20.59 -10.35 11.04
C ALA A 69 -19.89 -9.35 10.10
N PHE A 70 -20.56 -8.94 9.03
CA PHE A 70 -20.03 -7.95 8.08
C PHE A 70 -19.99 -6.51 8.62
N LEU A 71 -20.75 -6.18 9.66
CA LEU A 71 -20.96 -4.79 10.10
C LEU A 71 -19.68 -4.08 10.56
N PRO A 72 -18.79 -4.68 11.38
CA PRO A 72 -17.51 -4.07 11.72
C PRO A 72 -16.62 -3.83 10.48
N ALA A 73 -16.59 -4.80 9.56
CA ALA A 73 -15.85 -4.67 8.31
C ALA A 73 -16.41 -3.55 7.42
N PHE A 74 -17.73 -3.45 7.30
CA PHE A 74 -18.40 -2.38 6.57
C PHE A 74 -18.06 -0.99 7.14
N ILE A 75 -18.14 -0.83 8.47
CA ILE A 75 -17.86 0.46 9.13
C ILE A 75 -16.38 0.83 8.96
N GLY A 76 -15.46 -0.10 9.21
CA GLY A 76 -14.03 0.14 9.07
C GLY A 76 -13.65 0.50 7.63
N PHE A 77 -14.18 -0.24 6.65
CA PHE A 77 -13.96 0.01 5.24
C PHE A 77 -14.35 1.44 4.82
N TRP A 78 -15.57 1.86 5.15
CA TRP A 78 -16.01 3.22 4.87
C TRP A 78 -15.20 4.28 5.61
N ALA A 79 -14.80 4.00 6.86
CA ALA A 79 -13.93 4.90 7.59
C ALA A 79 -12.58 5.08 6.90
N GLY A 80 -12.00 4.01 6.32
CA GLY A 80 -10.77 4.06 5.54
C GLY A 80 -10.90 4.89 4.25
N ILE A 81 -11.96 4.66 3.48
CA ILE A 81 -12.28 5.46 2.27
C ILE A 81 -12.41 6.95 2.62
N LEU A 82 -13.22 7.27 3.62
CA LEU A 82 -13.48 8.66 4.03
C LEU A 82 -12.24 9.33 4.62
N PHE A 83 -11.38 8.56 5.28
CA PHE A 83 -10.13 9.07 5.83
C PHE A 83 -9.17 9.53 4.71
N LEU A 84 -8.94 8.73 3.68
CA LEU A 84 -8.10 9.16 2.55
C LEU A 84 -8.74 10.28 1.75
N LEU A 85 -10.03 10.20 1.47
CA LEU A 85 -10.76 11.30 0.83
C LEU A 85 -10.60 12.63 1.59
N LEU A 86 -10.61 12.59 2.92
CA LEU A 86 -10.35 13.77 3.75
C LEU A 86 -8.90 14.24 3.63
N LEU A 87 -7.93 13.31 3.64
CA LEU A 87 -6.50 13.66 3.48
C LEU A 87 -6.24 14.34 2.13
N ASP A 88 -6.81 13.83 1.06
CA ASP A 88 -6.69 14.41 -0.29
C ASP A 88 -7.22 15.84 -0.36
N HIS A 89 -8.29 16.15 0.38
CA HIS A 89 -8.82 17.50 0.46
C HIS A 89 -7.98 18.44 1.34
N VAL A 90 -7.29 17.92 2.35
CA VAL A 90 -6.59 18.75 3.36
C VAL A 90 -5.11 18.89 3.06
N ILE A 91 -4.49 17.90 2.40
CA ILE A 91 -3.05 17.88 2.17
C ILE A 91 -2.75 18.19 0.69
N PRO A 92 -1.92 19.22 0.40
CA PRO A 92 -1.54 19.53 -0.97
C PRO A 92 -0.63 18.43 -1.51
N HIS A 93 -1.09 17.69 -2.50
CA HIS A 93 -0.34 16.62 -3.15
C HIS A 93 -0.49 16.68 -4.68
N LEU A 94 0.30 15.89 -5.40
CA LEU A 94 0.31 15.86 -6.85
C LEU A 94 0.08 14.44 -7.35
N HIS A 95 -0.95 14.24 -8.14
CA HIS A 95 -1.11 13.02 -8.93
C HIS A 95 -0.07 12.97 -10.04
N VAL A 96 0.80 11.97 -9.98
CA VAL A 96 2.03 11.86 -10.81
C VAL A 96 1.73 12.00 -12.29
N TYR A 97 0.65 11.38 -12.75
CA TYR A 97 0.37 11.16 -14.18
C TYR A 97 -0.61 12.13 -14.79
N ILE A 98 -1.56 12.65 -14.03
CA ILE A 98 -2.54 13.63 -14.53
C ILE A 98 -1.95 15.04 -14.47
N ASN A 99 -0.81 15.20 -13.76
CA ASN A 99 -0.17 16.49 -13.51
C ASN A 99 -1.13 17.53 -12.89
N GLN A 100 -2.10 17.04 -12.12
CA GLN A 100 -3.06 17.86 -11.39
C GLN A 100 -2.67 17.90 -9.92
N THR A 101 -2.73 19.10 -9.35
CA THR A 101 -2.53 19.30 -7.91
C THR A 101 -3.88 19.28 -7.22
N GLU A 102 -4.00 18.47 -6.17
CA GLU A 102 -5.15 18.45 -5.28
C GLU A 102 -4.82 19.05 -3.91
N GLY A 103 -5.88 19.34 -3.14
CA GLY A 103 -5.77 19.98 -1.84
C GLY A 103 -5.56 21.50 -1.88
N PRO A 104 -5.22 22.12 -0.75
CA PRO A 104 -5.05 23.57 -0.65
C PRO A 104 -3.88 24.07 -1.49
N LYS A 105 -3.99 25.30 -2.01
CA LYS A 105 -2.88 25.98 -2.71
C LYS A 105 -1.64 26.00 -1.81
N SER A 106 -0.55 25.43 -2.28
CA SER A 106 0.70 25.28 -1.54
C SER A 106 1.89 25.87 -2.30
N LYS A 107 2.91 26.30 -1.54
CA LYS A 107 4.22 26.69 -2.05
C LYS A 107 5.20 25.51 -2.15
N LEU A 108 4.74 24.29 -1.91
CA LEU A 108 5.57 23.10 -2.03
C LEU A 108 6.03 22.91 -3.48
N THR A 109 7.27 22.45 -3.63
CA THR A 109 7.78 22.08 -4.95
C THR A 109 7.03 20.85 -5.47
N ARG A 110 6.95 20.72 -6.82
CA ARG A 110 6.38 19.53 -7.47
C ARG A 110 6.93 18.22 -6.86
N THR A 111 8.25 18.14 -6.68
CA THR A 111 8.92 17.01 -6.05
C THR A 111 8.39 16.72 -4.64
N ALA A 112 8.22 17.76 -3.82
CA ALA A 112 7.73 17.57 -2.45
C ALA A 112 6.28 17.06 -2.44
N MET A 113 5.44 17.54 -3.35
CA MET A 113 4.05 17.08 -3.49
C MET A 113 3.97 15.63 -3.95
N LEU A 114 4.84 15.21 -4.89
CA LEU A 114 4.93 13.82 -5.33
C LEU A 114 5.35 12.86 -4.20
N VAL A 115 6.43 13.20 -3.51
CA VAL A 115 6.91 12.38 -2.38
C VAL A 115 5.86 12.32 -1.27
N LEU A 116 5.16 13.44 -1.03
CA LEU A 116 4.11 13.50 -0.01
C LEU A 116 2.91 12.63 -0.38
N ALA A 117 2.45 12.64 -1.63
CA ALA A 117 1.37 11.79 -2.11
C ALA A 117 1.64 10.32 -1.75
N VAL A 118 2.74 9.76 -2.23
CA VAL A 118 3.07 8.35 -1.96
C VAL A 118 3.33 8.09 -0.47
N THR A 119 3.93 9.04 0.25
CA THR A 119 4.11 8.90 1.71
C THR A 119 2.77 8.76 2.43
N LEU A 120 1.73 9.48 2.00
CA LEU A 120 0.39 9.39 2.58
C LEU A 120 -0.25 8.03 2.33
N HIS A 121 -0.05 7.46 1.15
CA HIS A 121 -0.58 6.13 0.80
C HIS A 121 0.15 5.01 1.56
N ASN A 122 1.44 5.15 1.81
CA ASN A 122 2.26 4.17 2.55
C ASN A 122 1.94 4.12 4.06
N ILE A 123 1.31 5.17 4.64
CA ILE A 123 0.88 5.14 6.05
C ILE A 123 -0.12 4.01 6.31
N PRO A 124 -1.25 3.91 5.60
CA PRO A 124 -2.20 2.82 5.77
C PRO A 124 -1.62 1.43 5.52
N GLU A 125 -0.68 1.31 4.58
CA GLU A 125 -0.02 0.03 4.30
C GLU A 125 0.84 -0.43 5.48
N GLY A 126 1.64 0.48 6.05
CA GLY A 126 2.36 0.22 7.29
C GLY A 126 1.42 -0.13 8.44
N MET A 127 0.29 0.60 8.58
CA MET A 127 -0.73 0.29 9.58
C MET A 127 -1.33 -1.11 9.37
N ALA A 128 -1.64 -1.51 8.13
CA ALA A 128 -2.18 -2.85 7.81
C ALA A 128 -1.26 -3.95 8.33
N VAL A 129 0.04 -3.87 8.01
CA VAL A 129 1.05 -4.80 8.53
C VAL A 129 1.11 -4.74 10.05
N GLY A 130 1.10 -3.54 10.62
CA GLY A 130 1.09 -3.33 12.08
C GLY A 130 -0.08 -3.99 12.78
N VAL A 131 -1.31 -3.89 12.25
CA VAL A 131 -2.53 -4.52 12.79
C VAL A 131 -2.38 -6.04 12.80
N VAL A 132 -1.96 -6.63 11.68
CA VAL A 132 -1.81 -8.09 11.57
C VAL A 132 -0.72 -8.61 12.51
N TYR A 133 0.43 -7.93 12.58
CA TYR A 133 1.49 -8.33 13.52
C TYR A 133 1.14 -8.07 15.00
N ALA A 134 0.33 -7.05 15.30
CA ALA A 134 -0.23 -6.85 16.64
C ALA A 134 -1.15 -8.02 17.02
N GLY A 135 -2.01 -8.47 16.11
CA GLY A 135 -2.85 -9.64 16.28
C GLY A 135 -2.04 -10.92 16.51
N LEU A 136 -1.03 -11.16 15.69
CA LEU A 136 -0.12 -12.30 15.82
C LEU A 136 0.57 -12.31 17.19
N MET A 137 1.06 -11.17 17.67
CA MET A 137 1.71 -11.06 18.98
C MET A 137 0.77 -11.37 20.15
N ASN A 138 -0.49 -11.01 20.01
CA ASN A 138 -1.51 -11.20 21.04
C ASN A 138 -2.26 -12.55 20.91
N GLY A 139 -1.86 -13.42 20.00
CA GLY A 139 -2.44 -14.75 19.83
C GLY A 139 -3.86 -14.75 19.28
N SER A 140 -4.20 -13.77 18.43
CA SER A 140 -5.51 -13.74 17.75
C SER A 140 -5.70 -14.99 16.90
N ALA A 141 -6.77 -15.74 17.14
CA ALA A 141 -6.98 -17.09 16.62
C ALA A 141 -6.95 -17.17 15.07
N ASN A 142 -7.33 -16.10 14.40
CA ASN A 142 -7.46 -16.06 12.94
C ASN A 142 -6.26 -15.40 12.23
N ILE A 143 -5.14 -15.17 12.94
CA ILE A 143 -3.94 -14.58 12.36
C ILE A 143 -2.75 -15.51 12.56
N THR A 144 -2.34 -16.18 11.49
CA THR A 144 -1.15 -17.04 11.49
C THR A 144 0.12 -16.24 11.17
N ALA A 145 1.29 -16.79 11.50
CA ALA A 145 2.56 -16.20 11.08
C ALA A 145 2.72 -16.21 9.54
N GLY A 146 2.13 -17.21 8.88
CA GLY A 146 2.11 -17.32 7.42
C GLY A 146 1.27 -16.22 6.79
N ALA A 147 0.04 -15.98 7.28
CA ALA A 147 -0.81 -14.89 6.81
C ALA A 147 -0.16 -13.52 7.01
N ALA A 148 0.47 -13.28 8.17
CA ALA A 148 1.20 -12.04 8.43
C ALA A 148 2.38 -11.84 7.45
N LEU A 149 3.10 -12.92 7.14
CA LEU A 149 4.19 -12.88 6.17
C LEU A 149 3.67 -12.69 4.74
N ALA A 150 2.57 -13.35 4.35
CA ALA A 150 1.95 -13.19 3.04
C ALA A 150 1.55 -11.75 2.78
N LEU A 151 0.88 -11.10 3.75
CA LEU A 151 0.53 -9.68 3.65
C LEU A 151 1.78 -8.80 3.52
N ALA A 152 2.78 -8.98 4.37
CA ALA A 152 4.00 -8.17 4.33
C ALA A 152 4.75 -8.33 3.00
N LEU A 153 4.86 -9.54 2.45
CA LEU A 153 5.46 -9.81 1.15
C LEU A 153 4.62 -9.24 0.01
N GLY A 154 3.30 -9.36 0.07
CA GLY A 154 2.38 -8.78 -0.90
C GLY A 154 2.57 -7.27 -0.99
N ILE A 155 2.58 -6.58 0.16
CA ILE A 155 2.83 -5.14 0.21
C ILE A 155 4.24 -4.81 -0.31
N ALA A 156 5.27 -5.57 0.04
CA ALA A 156 6.62 -5.35 -0.52
C ALA A 156 6.68 -5.48 -2.05
N ILE A 157 5.94 -6.44 -2.61
CA ILE A 157 5.88 -6.69 -4.05
C ILE A 157 5.19 -5.52 -4.77
N GLN A 158 4.10 -4.97 -4.23
CA GLN A 158 3.42 -3.80 -4.83
C GLN A 158 4.25 -2.51 -4.65
N ASN A 159 4.94 -2.36 -3.53
CA ASN A 159 5.77 -1.18 -3.23
C ASN A 159 7.02 -1.10 -4.10
N PHE A 160 7.48 -2.20 -4.69
CA PHE A 160 8.59 -2.16 -5.65
C PHE A 160 8.25 -1.28 -6.88
N PRO A 161 7.14 -1.46 -7.58
CA PRO A 161 6.66 -0.49 -8.58
C PRO A 161 6.61 0.94 -8.07
N GLU A 162 6.05 1.18 -6.89
CA GLU A 162 5.87 2.53 -6.33
C GLU A 162 7.20 3.24 -6.10
N GLY A 163 8.19 2.57 -5.51
CA GLY A 163 9.54 3.12 -5.34
C GLY A 163 10.19 3.51 -6.68
N ALA A 164 10.00 2.70 -7.73
CA ALA A 164 10.50 2.99 -9.08
C ALA A 164 9.76 4.20 -9.70
N ILE A 165 8.44 4.26 -9.55
CA ILE A 165 7.58 5.34 -10.06
C ILE A 165 7.93 6.69 -9.43
N ILE A 166 8.43 6.73 -8.20
CA ILE A 166 8.91 7.97 -7.58
C ILE A 166 10.31 8.32 -8.05
N SER A 167 11.25 7.39 -7.93
CA SER A 167 12.67 7.68 -8.11
C SER A 167 13.02 8.01 -9.57
N MET A 168 12.36 7.37 -10.54
CA MET A 168 12.67 7.53 -11.96
C MET A 168 12.28 8.92 -12.51
N PRO A 169 11.04 9.43 -12.31
CA PRO A 169 10.69 10.78 -12.72
C PRO A 169 11.54 11.86 -12.06
N LEU A 170 11.89 11.70 -10.78
CA LEU A 170 12.77 12.63 -10.08
C LEU A 170 14.15 12.72 -10.73
N TYR A 171 14.69 11.61 -11.21
CA TYR A 171 15.93 11.59 -11.97
C TYR A 171 15.77 12.28 -13.33
N SER A 172 14.67 12.04 -14.02
CA SER A 172 14.39 12.65 -15.33
C SER A 172 14.16 14.16 -15.25
N GLU A 173 13.65 14.65 -14.12
CA GLU A 173 13.54 16.08 -13.79
C GLU A 173 14.89 16.74 -13.47
N GLY A 174 16.01 16.00 -13.62
CA GLY A 174 17.37 16.53 -13.44
C GLY A 174 17.97 16.40 -12.05
N LYS A 175 17.33 15.63 -11.13
CA LYS A 175 17.95 15.30 -9.85
C LYS A 175 19.05 14.24 -10.05
N SER A 176 20.06 14.25 -9.19
CA SER A 176 21.08 13.18 -9.21
C SER A 176 20.46 11.83 -8.79
N LYS A 177 20.99 10.73 -9.32
CA LYS A 177 20.56 9.36 -8.96
C LYS A 177 20.53 9.11 -7.44
N PRO A 178 21.57 9.46 -6.66
CA PRO A 178 21.53 9.29 -5.21
C PRO A 178 20.39 10.08 -4.54
N LYS A 179 20.13 11.31 -5.01
CA LYS A 179 19.06 12.15 -4.44
C LYS A 179 17.67 11.56 -4.78
N SER A 180 17.47 11.11 -6.00
CA SER A 180 16.21 10.46 -6.41
C SER A 180 15.98 9.16 -5.64
N PHE A 181 17.02 8.34 -5.45
CA PHE A 181 16.97 7.14 -4.62
C PHE A 181 16.56 7.46 -3.18
N VAL A 182 17.27 8.40 -2.53
CA VAL A 182 16.98 8.77 -1.13
C VAL A 182 15.55 9.29 -0.96
N LEU A 183 15.04 10.07 -1.90
CA LEU A 183 13.65 10.57 -1.84
C LEU A 183 12.65 9.42 -2.01
N GLY A 184 12.90 8.44 -2.89
CA GLY A 184 12.09 7.24 -3.01
C GLY A 184 12.15 6.36 -1.77
N VAL A 185 13.31 6.19 -1.14
CA VAL A 185 13.44 5.46 0.14
C VAL A 185 12.69 6.16 1.26
N LEU A 186 12.78 7.50 1.33
CA LEU A 186 12.10 8.28 2.38
C LEU A 186 10.59 8.21 2.29
N SER A 187 10.00 8.07 1.09
CA SER A 187 8.54 7.89 0.95
C SER A 187 8.06 6.58 1.59
N GLY A 188 8.87 5.51 1.54
CA GLY A 188 8.55 4.25 2.19
C GLY A 188 8.91 4.18 3.67
N ALA A 189 9.74 5.10 4.18
CA ALA A 189 10.19 5.06 5.59
C ALA A 189 9.04 5.23 6.59
N VAL A 190 7.91 5.76 6.16
CA VAL A 190 6.70 5.88 6.97
C VAL A 190 6.05 4.54 7.28
N GLU A 191 6.23 3.51 6.43
CA GLU A 191 5.63 2.18 6.60
C GLU A 191 6.06 1.50 7.91
N PRO A 192 7.37 1.29 8.19
CA PRO A 192 7.78 0.69 9.46
C PRO A 192 7.47 1.58 10.66
N VAL A 193 7.40 2.91 10.48
CA VAL A 193 7.01 3.83 11.55
C VAL A 193 5.52 3.67 11.87
N ALA A 194 4.64 3.72 10.88
CA ALA A 194 3.20 3.55 11.06
C ALA A 194 2.85 2.15 11.61
N GLY A 195 3.48 1.11 11.07
CA GLY A 195 3.33 -0.25 11.58
C GLY A 195 3.82 -0.42 13.00
N GLY A 196 4.99 0.15 13.33
CA GLY A 196 5.54 0.14 14.69
C GLY A 196 4.65 0.87 15.70
N LEU A 197 4.13 2.03 15.35
CA LEU A 197 3.16 2.77 16.17
C LEU A 197 1.88 1.94 16.38
N THR A 198 1.38 1.28 15.34
CA THR A 198 0.20 0.41 15.44
C THR A 198 0.44 -0.76 16.39
N VAL A 199 1.61 -1.40 16.34
CA VAL A 199 2.00 -2.46 17.28
C VAL A 199 2.14 -1.92 18.71
N LEU A 200 2.68 -0.71 18.90
CA LEU A 200 2.81 -0.09 20.22
C LEU A 200 1.45 0.15 20.89
N ILE A 201 0.42 0.45 20.11
CA ILE A 201 -0.96 0.63 20.61
C ILE A 201 -1.81 -0.64 20.48
N ALA A 202 -1.18 -1.83 20.42
CA ALA A 202 -1.87 -3.12 20.24
C ALA A 202 -3.01 -3.34 21.25
N GLY A 203 -2.88 -2.82 22.47
CA GLY A 203 -3.95 -2.88 23.47
C GLY A 203 -5.27 -2.22 23.05
N LEU A 204 -5.24 -1.25 22.15
CA LEU A 204 -6.42 -0.62 21.52
C LEU A 204 -6.79 -1.29 20.21
N VAL A 205 -5.78 -1.70 19.42
CA VAL A 205 -5.95 -2.25 18.08
C VAL A 205 -6.57 -3.65 18.14
N VAL A 206 -6.05 -4.54 19.01
CA VAL A 206 -6.49 -5.94 19.04
C VAL A 206 -7.97 -6.11 19.39
N PRO A 207 -8.55 -5.42 20.39
CA PRO A 207 -9.99 -5.51 20.67
C PRO A 207 -10.89 -4.98 19.54
N ALA A 208 -10.38 -4.07 18.72
CA ALA A 208 -11.10 -3.45 17.59
C ALA A 208 -10.55 -3.89 16.22
N MET A 209 -9.82 -5.01 16.18
CA MET A 209 -9.10 -5.49 14.99
C MET A 209 -9.94 -5.57 13.72
N PRO A 210 -11.20 -6.07 13.72
CA PRO A 210 -12.01 -6.12 12.51
C PRO A 210 -12.22 -4.74 11.86
N TYR A 211 -12.32 -3.69 12.68
CA TYR A 211 -12.44 -2.31 12.18
C TYR A 211 -11.11 -1.81 11.59
N PHE A 212 -9.98 -2.11 12.23
CA PHE A 212 -8.66 -1.67 11.74
C PHE A 212 -8.22 -2.42 10.50
N LEU A 213 -8.46 -3.73 10.40
CA LEU A 213 -8.19 -4.51 9.19
C LEU A 213 -8.97 -3.96 7.99
N SER A 214 -10.27 -3.76 8.17
CA SER A 214 -11.13 -3.25 7.10
C SER A 214 -10.91 -1.76 6.81
N PHE A 215 -10.48 -0.97 7.78
CA PHE A 215 -10.01 0.40 7.57
C PHE A 215 -8.82 0.41 6.61
N ALA A 216 -7.81 -0.41 6.87
CA ALA A 216 -6.65 -0.55 5.98
C ALA A 216 -7.06 -1.02 4.58
N ALA A 217 -7.98 -1.99 4.47
CA ALA A 217 -8.51 -2.41 3.18
C ALA A 217 -9.22 -1.28 2.44
N GLY A 218 -10.01 -0.47 3.14
CA GLY A 218 -10.69 0.69 2.56
C GLY A 218 -9.72 1.72 2.00
N THR A 219 -8.67 2.06 2.77
CA THR A 219 -7.63 3.00 2.30
C THR A 219 -6.87 2.44 1.10
N MET A 220 -6.50 1.17 1.09
CA MET A 220 -5.82 0.54 -0.05
C MET A 220 -6.70 0.54 -1.30
N LEU A 221 -7.98 0.19 -1.18
CA LEU A 221 -8.90 0.21 -2.33
C LEU A 221 -9.20 1.62 -2.82
N TYR A 222 -9.17 2.63 -1.95
CA TYR A 222 -9.24 4.04 -2.38
C TYR A 222 -8.09 4.37 -3.33
N VAL A 223 -6.85 4.08 -2.95
CA VAL A 223 -5.65 4.30 -3.78
C VAL A 223 -5.74 3.55 -5.11
N VAL A 224 -6.19 2.30 -5.08
CA VAL A 224 -6.37 1.51 -6.30
C VAL A 224 -7.33 2.19 -7.28
N VAL A 225 -8.46 2.66 -6.80
CA VAL A 225 -9.52 3.25 -7.66
C VAL A 225 -9.16 4.66 -8.10
N GLU A 226 -8.61 5.48 -7.19
CA GLU A 226 -8.31 6.89 -7.46
C GLU A 226 -7.04 7.08 -8.28
N GLU A 227 -6.03 6.23 -8.09
CA GLU A 227 -4.74 6.42 -8.73
C GLU A 227 -4.33 5.29 -9.66
N LEU A 228 -4.28 4.03 -9.16
CA LEU A 228 -3.63 2.97 -9.92
C LEU A 228 -4.44 2.53 -11.14
N ILE A 229 -5.78 2.43 -11.03
CA ILE A 229 -6.64 2.08 -12.18
C ILE A 229 -6.62 3.17 -13.26
N PRO A 230 -6.79 4.47 -12.93
CA PRO A 230 -6.63 5.53 -13.91
C PRO A 230 -5.26 5.50 -14.59
N GLU A 231 -4.18 5.32 -13.83
CA GLU A 231 -2.82 5.30 -14.35
C GLU A 231 -2.56 4.13 -15.30
N MET A 232 -2.90 2.91 -14.92
CA MET A 232 -2.69 1.74 -15.78
C MET A 232 -3.51 1.80 -17.07
N SER A 233 -4.55 2.64 -17.12
CA SER A 233 -5.47 2.78 -18.24
C SER A 233 -5.14 3.95 -19.16
N GLN A 234 -4.15 4.79 -18.85
CA GLN A 234 -3.82 6.00 -19.62
C GLN A 234 -3.30 5.71 -21.02
N GLY A 235 -3.43 6.71 -21.91
CA GLY A 235 -2.88 6.73 -23.26
C GLY A 235 -3.64 5.85 -24.25
N LYS A 236 -2.93 5.25 -25.23
CA LYS A 236 -3.57 4.41 -26.25
C LYS A 236 -4.08 3.11 -25.63
N HIS A 237 -5.24 2.62 -26.08
CA HIS A 237 -5.82 1.37 -25.62
C HIS A 237 -4.77 0.23 -25.64
N SER A 238 -4.63 -0.47 -24.52
CA SER A 238 -3.70 -1.59 -24.35
C SER A 238 -4.21 -2.53 -23.25
N ASN A 239 -4.06 -3.83 -23.46
CA ASN A 239 -4.45 -4.85 -22.49
C ASN A 239 -3.35 -5.09 -21.42
N ILE A 240 -2.19 -4.42 -21.52
CA ILE A 240 -1.03 -4.67 -20.64
C ILE A 240 -1.42 -4.44 -19.18
N GLY A 241 -2.07 -3.31 -18.86
CA GLY A 241 -2.50 -3.01 -17.49
C GLY A 241 -3.43 -4.08 -16.91
N VAL A 242 -4.44 -4.50 -17.68
CA VAL A 242 -5.42 -5.50 -17.26
C VAL A 242 -4.76 -6.89 -17.07
N ILE A 243 -3.88 -7.30 -17.98
CA ILE A 243 -3.18 -8.59 -17.87
C ILE A 243 -2.25 -8.57 -16.65
N SER A 244 -1.53 -7.47 -16.43
CA SER A 244 -0.65 -7.32 -15.28
C SER A 244 -1.42 -7.26 -13.96
N PHE A 245 -2.58 -6.60 -13.94
CA PHE A 245 -3.51 -6.61 -12.81
C PHE A 245 -3.95 -8.05 -12.46
N ALA A 246 -4.40 -8.80 -13.47
CA ALA A 246 -4.79 -10.19 -13.26
C ALA A 246 -3.64 -11.06 -12.75
N ALA A 247 -2.42 -10.83 -13.23
CA ALA A 247 -1.22 -11.52 -12.74
C ALA A 247 -0.91 -11.18 -11.27
N GLY A 248 -0.90 -9.89 -10.92
CA GLY A 248 -0.67 -9.44 -9.53
C GLY A 248 -1.73 -9.98 -8.56
N PHE A 249 -3.00 -9.87 -8.95
CA PHE A 249 -4.12 -10.42 -8.19
C PHE A 249 -3.97 -11.92 -7.95
N SER A 250 -3.67 -12.69 -9.01
CA SER A 250 -3.55 -14.14 -8.91
C SER A 250 -2.35 -14.57 -8.06
N ILE A 251 -1.22 -13.88 -8.16
CA ILE A 251 -0.03 -14.15 -7.36
C ILE A 251 -0.32 -13.90 -5.88
N MET A 252 -0.91 -12.75 -5.54
CA MET A 252 -1.21 -12.42 -4.15
C MET A 252 -2.25 -13.38 -3.56
N MET A 253 -3.33 -13.67 -4.30
CA MET A 253 -4.32 -14.66 -3.90
C MET A 253 -3.67 -16.03 -3.62
N ALA A 254 -2.77 -16.48 -4.50
CA ALA A 254 -2.09 -17.75 -4.33
C ALA A 254 -1.15 -17.73 -3.10
N MET A 255 -0.44 -16.63 -2.88
CA MET A 255 0.42 -16.47 -1.70
C MET A 255 -0.38 -16.50 -0.40
N ASP A 256 -1.51 -15.80 -0.36
CA ASP A 256 -2.36 -15.71 0.82
C ASP A 256 -2.93 -17.09 1.19
N VAL A 257 -3.47 -17.82 0.19
CA VAL A 257 -4.01 -19.17 0.39
C VAL A 257 -2.92 -20.20 0.71
N ALA A 258 -1.73 -20.07 0.14
CA ALA A 258 -0.65 -21.05 0.35
C ALA A 258 0.11 -20.87 1.68
N LEU A 259 0.16 -19.65 2.20
CA LEU A 259 0.88 -19.32 3.43
C LEU A 259 -0.06 -19.07 4.62
N GLY A 260 -1.30 -18.62 4.36
CA GLY A 260 -2.32 -18.37 5.39
C GLY A 260 -2.96 -19.63 5.87
#